data_67aed4a52e0b70203e60a7fd9dbdce6f
#
_entry.id   67aed4a52e0b70203e60a7fd9dbdce6f
#
_cell.length_a   1.000
_cell.length_b   1.000
_cell.length_c   1.000
_cell.angle_alpha   90.00
_cell.angle_beta   90.00
_cell.angle_gamma   90.00
#
_symmetry.space_group_name_H-M   'P 1'
#
loop_
_entity.id
_entity.type
_entity.pdbx_description
1 polymer ?
#
loop_
_entity_poly.entity_id
_entity_poly.type
_entity_poly.pdbx_seq_one_letter_code
_entity_poly.pdbx_strand_id
1 'polypeptide(L)'
;MLNNGERFRCHFSMIFERTITLFILFVFWIFQSFLDEDSINDTMKMIKQLKSGNIRDNDDFFGVIVGLGIVLIVSIIIFVFNWISWAKTYISVVDNTLIWEKNTINKKKKTIAVQNISNINTEQNIFEMIMGTCKVKLDTNSKSTSDTTDFKIVLKKKKAEEFKKMIMGLMRDVEVANLEKISSNIEGSEEKNVAINRQAIDEKYEMFDENGDYDVTTTMKDMIYHGIYSINIFSFIISIVALVISVGGIRFAISNGGFGSGLLTSFMSIAVTVVVCISTFWSIVQGFLKYYGFRVKRHGDKIYMQYGFFKKINYTIPVDKINSVFIKQSAIARFYKKYCVDIVNIGMGDENAEEDTCLLIYGDAFTIQNNMKKILPEFTMESGLNYEPQPKKCIWKKISYVVFLSLAIMIVAVIAYYFNKTVSAVTMGIAGLVLAIYIPRAIISIKSEGITLENEHLKVVTGIIGRTFQWVEYKKIQYIEYDQNIIMKRMKFTDATIHILASSTESQLNLPYMKDESGEKLRRKILGE
;
A
#
# COMPACT_ATOMS: atom_id res chain seq x y z
N MET A 1 -15.52 -19.99 25.79
CA MET A 1 -14.10 -19.67 26.00
C MET A 1 -13.27 -20.66 25.21
N LEU A 2 -12.25 -20.19 24.52
CA LEU A 2 -11.30 -21.07 23.86
C LEU A 2 -10.31 -21.58 24.91
N ASN A 3 -10.23 -22.91 25.07
CA ASN A 3 -9.35 -23.53 26.05
C ASN A 3 -8.02 -23.96 25.42
N ASN A 4 -6.94 -23.95 26.20
CA ASN A 4 -5.64 -24.46 25.78
C ASN A 4 -5.77 -25.94 25.40
N GLY A 5 -5.30 -26.33 24.21
CA GLY A 5 -5.44 -27.68 23.66
C GLY A 5 -6.71 -27.95 22.85
N GLU A 6 -7.69 -27.05 22.83
CA GLU A 6 -8.91 -27.22 22.06
C GLU A 6 -8.64 -26.96 20.56
N ARG A 7 -9.11 -27.89 19.70
CA ARG A 7 -9.06 -27.74 18.25
C ARG A 7 -10.30 -27.01 17.74
N PHE A 8 -10.10 -25.91 17.04
CA PHE A 8 -11.20 -25.17 16.42
C PHE A 8 -10.94 -24.93 14.94
N ARG A 9 -11.95 -24.49 14.21
CA ARG A 9 -11.88 -24.17 12.77
C ARG A 9 -12.15 -22.70 12.51
N CYS A 10 -11.63 -22.22 11.38
CA CYS A 10 -12.06 -20.94 10.82
C CYS A 10 -13.58 -20.94 10.57
N HIS A 11 -14.18 -19.77 10.55
CA HIS A 11 -15.58 -19.64 10.18
C HIS A 11 -15.81 -20.05 8.72
N PHE A 12 -16.98 -20.66 8.44
CA PHE A 12 -17.29 -21.17 7.09
C PHE A 12 -17.35 -20.05 6.02
N SER A 13 -17.56 -18.79 6.41
CA SER A 13 -17.52 -17.63 5.51
C SER A 13 -16.24 -17.52 4.67
N MET A 14 -15.13 -18.09 5.16
CA MET A 14 -13.86 -18.16 4.43
C MET A 14 -13.97 -18.92 3.10
N ILE A 15 -14.92 -19.88 2.99
CA ILE A 15 -15.15 -20.62 1.74
C ILE A 15 -15.72 -19.66 0.68
N PHE A 16 -16.71 -18.88 1.08
CA PHE A 16 -17.37 -17.90 0.20
C PHE A 16 -16.40 -16.80 -0.25
N GLU A 17 -15.58 -16.26 0.67
CA GLU A 17 -14.59 -15.23 0.35
C GLU A 17 -13.60 -15.72 -0.73
N ARG A 18 -13.15 -16.95 -0.64
CA ARG A 18 -12.26 -17.56 -1.64
C ARG A 18 -12.94 -17.87 -2.97
N THR A 19 -14.22 -18.15 -2.94
CA THR A 19 -14.99 -18.55 -4.14
C THR A 19 -15.54 -17.32 -4.88
N ILE A 20 -15.93 -16.27 -4.16
CA ILE A 20 -16.58 -15.08 -4.73
C ILE A 20 -15.64 -14.31 -5.68
N THR A 21 -14.35 -14.28 -5.39
CA THR A 21 -13.35 -13.62 -6.25
C THR A 21 -13.31 -14.28 -7.64
N LEU A 22 -13.30 -15.59 -7.69
CA LEU A 22 -13.34 -16.35 -8.95
C LEU A 22 -14.68 -16.17 -9.68
N PHE A 23 -15.78 -16.11 -8.92
CA PHE A 23 -17.10 -15.86 -9.47
C PHE A 23 -17.22 -14.44 -10.08
N ILE A 24 -16.68 -13.42 -9.44
CA ILE A 24 -16.65 -12.04 -9.98
C ILE A 24 -15.82 -11.98 -11.26
N LEU A 25 -14.63 -12.58 -11.29
CA LEU A 25 -13.80 -12.65 -12.50
C LEU A 25 -14.54 -13.37 -13.65
N PHE A 26 -15.31 -14.38 -13.31
CA PHE A 26 -16.10 -15.10 -14.28
C PHE A 26 -17.30 -14.27 -14.80
N VAL A 27 -18.04 -13.60 -13.93
CA VAL A 27 -19.13 -12.68 -14.35
C VAL A 27 -18.55 -11.57 -15.23
N PHE A 28 -17.38 -11.05 -14.90
CA PHE A 28 -16.69 -10.05 -15.71
C PHE A 28 -16.31 -10.59 -17.09
N TRP A 29 -15.81 -11.83 -17.18
CA TRP A 29 -15.49 -12.49 -18.44
C TRP A 29 -16.73 -12.71 -19.31
N ILE A 30 -17.84 -13.16 -18.72
CA ILE A 30 -19.14 -13.25 -19.41
C ILE A 30 -19.56 -11.85 -19.91
N PHE A 31 -19.53 -10.84 -19.07
CA PHE A 31 -19.91 -9.49 -19.42
C PHE A 31 -19.05 -8.96 -20.60
N GLN A 32 -17.76 -9.25 -20.59
CA GLN A 32 -16.86 -8.86 -21.69
C GLN A 32 -17.20 -9.59 -23.00
N SER A 33 -17.61 -10.87 -22.92
CA SER A 33 -18.08 -11.63 -24.10
C SER A 33 -19.38 -11.08 -24.69
N PHE A 34 -20.22 -10.41 -23.87
CA PHE A 34 -21.46 -9.76 -24.35
C PHE A 34 -21.22 -8.36 -24.92
N LEU A 35 -20.06 -7.76 -24.71
CA LEU A 35 -19.73 -6.43 -25.23
C LEU A 35 -19.12 -6.46 -26.64
N ASP A 36 -18.77 -7.62 -27.20
CA ASP A 36 -18.35 -7.78 -28.58
C ASP A 36 -19.52 -7.50 -29.53
N GLU A 37 -19.31 -6.64 -30.54
CA GLU A 37 -20.35 -6.20 -31.49
C GLU A 37 -21.07 -7.37 -32.19
N ASP A 38 -20.32 -8.41 -32.52
CA ASP A 38 -20.84 -9.64 -33.11
C ASP A 38 -21.73 -10.39 -32.12
N SER A 39 -21.32 -10.48 -30.87
CA SER A 39 -22.08 -11.12 -29.77
C SER A 39 -23.38 -10.37 -29.42
N ILE A 40 -23.39 -9.04 -29.53
CA ILE A 40 -24.61 -8.22 -29.29
C ILE A 40 -25.65 -8.51 -30.39
N ASN A 41 -25.23 -8.57 -31.66
CA ASN A 41 -26.11 -8.86 -32.78
C ASN A 41 -26.66 -10.28 -32.72
N ASP A 42 -25.85 -11.24 -32.33
CA ASP A 42 -26.25 -12.63 -32.17
C ASP A 42 -27.17 -12.85 -30.97
N THR A 43 -26.91 -12.15 -29.86
CA THR A 43 -27.80 -12.12 -28.69
C THR A 43 -29.16 -11.49 -29.02
N MET A 44 -29.19 -10.42 -29.82
CA MET A 44 -30.44 -9.81 -30.29
C MET A 44 -31.22 -10.73 -31.23
N LYS A 45 -30.56 -11.45 -32.13
CA LYS A 45 -31.19 -12.49 -32.96
C LYS A 45 -31.76 -13.61 -32.10
N MET A 46 -31.01 -14.04 -31.08
CA MET A 46 -31.39 -15.03 -30.09
C MET A 46 -32.66 -14.66 -29.31
N ILE A 47 -32.73 -13.42 -28.80
CA ILE A 47 -33.92 -12.89 -28.09
C ILE A 47 -35.14 -12.86 -29.02
N LYS A 48 -34.96 -12.48 -30.30
CA LYS A 48 -36.04 -12.50 -31.29
C LYS A 48 -36.52 -13.92 -31.59
N GLN A 49 -35.62 -14.88 -31.67
CA GLN A 49 -35.94 -16.30 -31.92
C GLN A 49 -36.61 -16.99 -30.72
N LEU A 50 -36.18 -16.65 -29.48
CA LEU A 50 -36.86 -17.04 -28.24
C LEU A 50 -38.33 -16.55 -28.21
N LYS A 51 -38.57 -15.32 -28.68
CA LYS A 51 -39.93 -14.77 -28.80
C LYS A 51 -40.80 -15.44 -29.87
N SER A 52 -40.20 -16.02 -30.90
CA SER A 52 -40.91 -16.73 -32.01
C SER A 52 -41.16 -18.23 -31.76
N GLY A 53 -40.70 -18.78 -30.61
CA GLY A 53 -40.93 -20.17 -30.22
C GLY A 53 -40.11 -21.21 -30.96
N ASN A 54 -39.16 -20.82 -31.78
CA ASN A 54 -38.35 -21.72 -32.64
C ASN A 54 -36.96 -21.96 -32.01
N ILE A 55 -36.91 -22.80 -30.96
CA ILE A 55 -35.71 -23.02 -30.14
C ILE A 55 -34.85 -24.19 -30.67
N ARG A 56 -35.34 -24.98 -31.60
CA ARG A 56 -34.75 -26.30 -31.91
C ARG A 56 -33.56 -26.32 -32.87
N ASP A 57 -33.28 -25.22 -33.60
CA ASP A 57 -32.26 -25.20 -34.64
C ASP A 57 -31.15 -24.16 -34.43
N ASN A 58 -30.82 -23.83 -33.15
CA ASN A 58 -29.85 -22.77 -32.88
C ASN A 58 -28.62 -23.36 -32.17
N ASP A 59 -27.58 -23.67 -32.93
CA ASP A 59 -26.30 -24.17 -32.43
C ASP A 59 -25.66 -23.17 -31.44
N ASP A 60 -25.87 -21.85 -31.61
CA ASP A 60 -25.37 -20.78 -30.73
C ASP A 60 -26.04 -20.80 -29.35
N PHE A 61 -27.36 -21.08 -29.29
CA PHE A 61 -28.10 -21.19 -28.03
C PHE A 61 -27.63 -22.42 -27.24
N PHE A 62 -27.38 -23.53 -27.92
CA PHE A 62 -26.84 -24.72 -27.30
C PHE A 62 -25.40 -24.48 -26.78
N GLY A 63 -24.57 -23.74 -27.53
CA GLY A 63 -23.23 -23.31 -27.11
C GLY A 63 -23.23 -22.51 -25.83
N VAL A 64 -24.13 -21.52 -25.70
CA VAL A 64 -24.25 -20.68 -24.46
C VAL A 64 -24.71 -21.52 -23.26
N ILE A 65 -25.70 -22.41 -23.43
CA ILE A 65 -26.17 -23.28 -22.34
C ILE A 65 -25.05 -24.24 -21.90
N VAL A 66 -24.33 -24.83 -22.84
CA VAL A 66 -23.18 -25.71 -22.55
C VAL A 66 -22.08 -24.92 -21.84
N GLY A 67 -21.77 -23.72 -22.31
CA GLY A 67 -20.80 -22.85 -21.68
C GLY A 67 -21.17 -22.50 -20.22
N LEU A 68 -22.43 -22.08 -19.99
CA LEU A 68 -22.94 -21.83 -18.64
C LEU A 68 -22.92 -23.09 -17.76
N GLY A 69 -23.26 -24.24 -18.35
CA GLY A 69 -23.20 -25.55 -17.68
C GLY A 69 -21.79 -25.92 -17.23
N ILE A 70 -20.81 -25.78 -18.12
CA ILE A 70 -19.39 -26.05 -17.80
C ILE A 70 -18.92 -25.15 -16.63
N VAL A 71 -19.27 -23.90 -16.68
CA VAL A 71 -18.89 -22.95 -15.63
C VAL A 71 -19.54 -23.27 -14.29
N LEU A 72 -20.81 -23.62 -14.31
CA LEU A 72 -21.50 -24.03 -13.09
C LEU A 72 -20.82 -25.27 -12.49
N ILE A 73 -20.47 -26.24 -13.32
CA ILE A 73 -19.75 -27.45 -12.89
C ILE A 73 -18.37 -27.07 -12.31
N VAL A 74 -17.59 -26.23 -12.99
CA VAL A 74 -16.28 -25.79 -12.50
C VAL A 74 -16.43 -25.02 -11.17
N SER A 75 -17.42 -24.15 -11.04
CA SER A 75 -17.71 -23.43 -9.79
C SER A 75 -18.07 -24.36 -8.64
N ILE A 76 -18.87 -25.39 -8.91
CA ILE A 76 -19.21 -26.42 -7.92
C ILE A 76 -17.95 -27.20 -7.50
N ILE A 77 -17.12 -27.60 -8.45
CA ILE A 77 -15.86 -28.31 -8.18
C ILE A 77 -14.96 -27.46 -7.28
N ILE A 78 -14.76 -26.19 -7.62
CA ILE A 78 -13.95 -25.24 -6.81
C ILE A 78 -14.55 -25.08 -5.41
N PHE A 79 -15.87 -24.93 -5.31
CA PHE A 79 -16.56 -24.84 -4.03
C PHE A 79 -16.34 -26.09 -3.17
N VAL A 80 -16.48 -27.28 -3.74
CA VAL A 80 -16.26 -28.55 -3.04
C VAL A 80 -14.81 -28.69 -2.57
N PHE A 81 -13.83 -28.33 -3.39
CA PHE A 81 -12.42 -28.33 -2.99
C PHE A 81 -12.15 -27.35 -1.84
N ASN A 82 -12.71 -26.14 -1.89
CA ASN A 82 -12.59 -25.16 -0.81
C ASN A 82 -13.28 -25.66 0.47
N TRP A 83 -14.43 -26.29 0.36
CA TRP A 83 -15.12 -26.89 1.51
C TRP A 83 -14.30 -28.01 2.14
N ILE A 84 -13.80 -28.97 1.34
CA ILE A 84 -12.95 -30.06 1.86
C ILE A 84 -11.71 -29.47 2.53
N SER A 85 -11.09 -28.46 1.94
CA SER A 85 -9.94 -27.75 2.50
C SER A 85 -10.28 -27.11 3.85
N TRP A 86 -11.40 -26.40 3.96
CA TRP A 86 -11.89 -25.81 5.19
C TRP A 86 -12.23 -26.87 6.26
N ALA A 87 -12.96 -27.91 5.88
CA ALA A 87 -13.38 -28.97 6.77
C ALA A 87 -12.22 -29.77 7.36
N LYS A 88 -11.08 -29.84 6.65
CA LYS A 88 -9.86 -30.53 7.06
C LYS A 88 -8.79 -29.61 7.66
N THR A 89 -9.10 -28.31 7.87
CA THR A 89 -8.18 -27.34 8.47
C THR A 89 -8.57 -27.09 9.93
N TYR A 90 -7.62 -27.26 10.85
CA TYR A 90 -7.79 -27.06 12.29
C TYR A 90 -6.72 -26.13 12.83
N ILE A 91 -7.09 -25.43 13.88
CA ILE A 91 -6.21 -24.53 14.63
C ILE A 91 -6.28 -24.98 16.09
N SER A 92 -5.14 -25.03 16.76
CA SER A 92 -5.06 -25.30 18.18
C SER A 92 -3.91 -24.52 18.80
N VAL A 93 -4.02 -24.22 20.09
CA VAL A 93 -2.95 -23.65 20.89
C VAL A 93 -2.59 -24.67 21.97
N VAL A 94 -1.36 -25.16 21.96
CA VAL A 94 -0.85 -26.19 22.88
C VAL A 94 0.53 -25.76 23.33
N ASP A 95 0.79 -25.79 24.64
CA ASP A 95 2.11 -25.53 25.25
C ASP A 95 2.79 -24.25 24.69
N ASN A 96 2.09 -23.11 24.73
CA ASN A 96 2.55 -21.83 24.20
C ASN A 96 2.93 -21.85 22.71
N THR A 97 2.30 -22.77 21.95
CA THR A 97 2.55 -22.92 20.53
C THR A 97 1.23 -22.90 19.76
N LEU A 98 1.11 -22.03 18.78
CA LEU A 98 0.00 -22.01 17.83
C LEU A 98 0.28 -23.00 16.70
N ILE A 99 -0.64 -23.93 16.50
CA ILE A 99 -0.54 -24.99 15.51
C ILE A 99 -1.69 -24.85 14.52
N TRP A 100 -1.35 -24.76 13.25
CA TRP A 100 -2.28 -24.80 12.14
C TRP A 100 -2.05 -26.08 11.32
N GLU A 101 -3.06 -26.89 11.17
CA GLU A 101 -3.00 -28.16 10.48
C GLU A 101 -4.03 -28.21 9.37
N LYS A 102 -3.60 -28.51 8.15
CA LYS A 102 -4.44 -28.80 7.02
C LYS A 102 -4.24 -30.27 6.58
N ASN A 103 -5.25 -31.09 6.84
CA ASN A 103 -5.22 -32.54 6.58
C ASN A 103 -5.97 -32.89 5.29
N THR A 104 -5.61 -32.24 4.17
CA THR A 104 -6.09 -32.58 2.81
C THR A 104 -5.13 -33.58 2.14
N ILE A 105 -5.29 -33.84 0.83
CA ILE A 105 -4.35 -34.65 0.03
C ILE A 105 -2.91 -34.15 0.23
N ASN A 106 -2.71 -32.83 0.24
CA ASN A 106 -1.44 -32.21 0.59
C ASN A 106 -1.49 -31.76 2.06
N LYS A 107 -0.90 -32.55 2.95
CA LYS A 107 -0.83 -32.23 4.39
C LYS A 107 0.14 -31.08 4.62
N LYS A 108 -0.33 -30.03 5.31
CA LYS A 108 0.50 -28.91 5.74
C LYS A 108 0.30 -28.68 7.22
N LYS A 109 1.40 -28.49 7.96
CA LYS A 109 1.41 -28.12 9.37
C LYS A 109 2.31 -26.90 9.53
N LYS A 110 1.77 -25.82 10.10
CA LYS A 110 2.54 -24.64 10.51
C LYS A 110 2.48 -24.56 12.03
N THR A 111 3.61 -24.32 12.65
CA THR A 111 3.76 -24.22 14.10
C THR A 111 4.49 -22.94 14.43
N ILE A 112 3.90 -22.10 15.29
CA ILE A 112 4.45 -20.81 15.69
C ILE A 112 4.49 -20.77 17.21
N ALA A 113 5.67 -20.59 17.78
CA ALA A 113 5.80 -20.34 19.21
C ALA A 113 5.23 -18.95 19.53
N VAL A 114 4.43 -18.84 20.59
CA VAL A 114 3.77 -17.60 21.01
C VAL A 114 4.79 -16.46 21.23
N GLN A 115 5.98 -16.80 21.75
CA GLN A 115 7.09 -15.85 21.93
C GLN A 115 7.59 -15.20 20.62
N ASN A 116 7.33 -15.82 19.47
CA ASN A 116 7.73 -15.31 18.16
C ASN A 116 6.64 -14.46 17.52
N ILE A 117 5.45 -14.36 18.11
CA ILE A 117 4.38 -13.48 17.63
C ILE A 117 4.73 -12.06 18.05
N SER A 118 4.87 -11.17 17.06
CA SER A 118 5.17 -9.76 17.31
C SER A 118 3.92 -8.93 17.48
N ASN A 119 2.85 -9.26 16.73
CA ASN A 119 1.64 -8.47 16.72
C ASN A 119 0.39 -9.26 16.36
N ILE A 120 -0.78 -8.76 16.80
CA ILE A 120 -2.10 -9.33 16.50
C ILE A 120 -3.00 -8.21 15.99
N ASN A 121 -3.27 -8.25 14.69
CA ASN A 121 -4.11 -7.29 14.00
C ASN A 121 -5.48 -7.88 13.69
N THR A 122 -6.51 -7.03 13.58
CA THR A 122 -7.84 -7.47 13.17
C THR A 122 -8.34 -6.64 12.01
N GLU A 123 -8.91 -7.32 11.02
CA GLU A 123 -9.56 -6.70 9.87
C GLU A 123 -10.95 -7.25 9.67
N GLN A 124 -11.83 -6.41 9.13
CA GLN A 124 -13.20 -6.81 8.82
C GLN A 124 -13.64 -6.11 7.52
N ASN A 125 -13.81 -6.88 6.45
CA ASN A 125 -14.36 -6.38 5.18
C ASN A 125 -15.91 -6.37 5.21
N ILE A 126 -16.55 -5.81 4.17
CA ILE A 126 -18.02 -5.72 4.07
C ILE A 126 -18.68 -7.10 4.25
N PHE A 127 -18.16 -8.12 3.57
CA PHE A 127 -18.71 -9.47 3.65
C PHE A 127 -18.60 -10.03 5.06
N GLU A 128 -17.46 -9.84 5.72
CA GLU A 128 -17.23 -10.24 7.10
C GLU A 128 -18.09 -9.45 8.09
N MET A 129 -18.37 -8.16 7.81
CA MET A 129 -19.33 -7.36 8.60
C MET A 129 -20.73 -7.93 8.52
N ILE A 130 -21.21 -8.31 7.33
CA ILE A 130 -22.53 -8.93 7.11
C ILE A 130 -22.60 -10.28 7.83
N MET A 131 -21.54 -11.07 7.76
CA MET A 131 -21.47 -12.40 8.38
C MET A 131 -21.16 -12.37 9.89
N GLY A 132 -20.89 -11.19 10.47
CA GLY A 132 -20.51 -11.03 11.88
C GLY A 132 -19.17 -11.69 12.22
N THR A 133 -18.26 -11.78 11.24
CA THR A 133 -16.92 -12.36 11.37
C THR A 133 -15.85 -11.29 11.28
N CYS A 134 -14.63 -11.61 11.72
CA CYS A 134 -13.45 -10.79 11.45
C CYS A 134 -12.24 -11.69 11.20
N LYS A 135 -11.27 -11.16 10.48
CA LYS A 135 -9.98 -11.76 10.16
C LYS A 135 -8.97 -11.33 11.21
N VAL A 136 -8.38 -12.31 11.91
CA VAL A 136 -7.25 -12.09 12.82
C VAL A 136 -5.98 -12.40 12.05
N LYS A 137 -5.07 -11.44 12.01
CA LYS A 137 -3.73 -11.56 11.42
C LYS A 137 -2.71 -11.59 12.53
N LEU A 138 -1.80 -12.56 12.47
CA LEU A 138 -0.69 -12.72 13.39
C LEU A 138 0.60 -12.50 12.62
N ASP A 139 1.42 -11.58 13.10
CA ASP A 139 2.72 -11.28 12.53
C ASP A 139 3.81 -11.87 13.42
N THR A 140 4.86 -12.43 12.83
CA THR A 140 5.99 -13.00 13.57
C THR A 140 7.25 -12.16 13.42
N ASN A 141 8.21 -12.38 14.35
CA ASN A 141 9.53 -11.74 14.32
C ASN A 141 10.48 -12.33 13.26
N SER A 142 9.99 -13.21 12.37
CA SER A 142 10.82 -13.88 11.37
C SER A 142 11.29 -12.92 10.29
N LYS A 143 12.61 -12.79 10.13
CA LYS A 143 13.23 -11.97 9.07
C LYS A 143 12.97 -12.50 7.64
N SER A 144 12.65 -13.79 7.52
CA SER A 144 12.44 -14.45 6.21
C SER A 144 11.05 -14.21 5.62
N THR A 145 10.12 -13.66 6.41
CA THR A 145 8.71 -13.42 6.05
C THR A 145 8.32 -11.96 6.26
N SER A 146 9.26 -11.03 6.07
CA SER A 146 9.01 -9.59 6.27
C SER A 146 7.84 -9.04 5.44
N ASP A 147 7.50 -9.73 4.36
CA ASP A 147 6.50 -9.26 3.39
C ASP A 147 5.12 -9.93 3.54
N THR A 148 4.98 -10.96 4.41
CA THR A 148 3.73 -11.70 4.51
C THR A 148 3.27 -11.86 5.95
N THR A 149 1.99 -11.62 6.19
CA THR A 149 1.33 -12.03 7.43
C THR A 149 1.40 -13.55 7.57
N ASP A 150 2.09 -14.04 8.58
CA ASP A 150 2.36 -15.47 8.75
C ASP A 150 1.10 -16.29 8.95
N PHE A 151 0.06 -15.68 9.54
CA PHE A 151 -1.15 -16.40 9.91
C PHE A 151 -2.42 -15.56 9.76
N LYS A 152 -3.39 -16.08 9.01
CA LYS A 152 -4.70 -15.44 8.81
C LYS A 152 -5.81 -16.40 9.24
N ILE A 153 -6.62 -15.98 10.21
CA ILE A 153 -7.72 -16.76 10.79
C ILE A 153 -9.00 -15.96 10.72
N VAL A 154 -10.07 -16.52 10.15
CA VAL A 154 -11.41 -15.90 10.13
C VAL A 154 -12.26 -16.52 11.24
N LEU A 155 -12.74 -15.69 12.17
CA LEU A 155 -13.55 -16.12 13.32
C LEU A 155 -14.79 -15.22 13.47
N LYS A 156 -15.79 -15.68 14.21
CA LYS A 156 -16.86 -14.77 14.69
C LYS A 156 -16.24 -13.71 15.60
N LYS A 157 -16.73 -12.46 15.51
CA LYS A 157 -16.16 -11.30 16.22
C LYS A 157 -15.86 -11.60 17.70
N LYS A 158 -16.81 -12.15 18.47
CA LYS A 158 -16.61 -12.53 19.88
C LYS A 158 -15.47 -13.56 20.06
N LYS A 159 -15.43 -14.60 19.20
CA LYS A 159 -14.37 -15.61 19.27
C LYS A 159 -12.99 -15.04 18.88
N ALA A 160 -12.95 -14.08 17.98
CA ALA A 160 -11.71 -13.39 17.59
C ALA A 160 -11.17 -12.55 18.75
N GLU A 161 -12.03 -11.84 19.47
CA GLU A 161 -11.67 -11.08 20.68
C GLU A 161 -11.17 -12.03 21.81
N GLU A 162 -11.87 -13.15 22.04
CA GLU A 162 -11.42 -14.17 22.99
C GLU A 162 -10.07 -14.78 22.58
N PHE A 163 -9.88 -15.07 21.31
CA PHE A 163 -8.62 -15.58 20.77
C PHE A 163 -7.48 -14.58 20.94
N LYS A 164 -7.72 -13.29 20.61
CA LYS A 164 -6.76 -12.21 20.82
C LYS A 164 -6.36 -12.10 22.29
N LYS A 165 -7.34 -12.13 23.20
CA LYS A 165 -7.10 -12.12 24.66
C LYS A 165 -6.23 -13.30 25.11
N MET A 166 -6.57 -14.49 24.64
CA MET A 166 -5.84 -15.71 25.00
C MET A 166 -4.37 -15.63 24.53
N ILE A 167 -4.13 -15.27 23.29
CA ILE A 167 -2.76 -15.17 22.76
C ILE A 167 -1.97 -14.06 23.48
N MET A 168 -2.56 -12.89 23.71
CA MET A 168 -1.91 -11.81 24.46
C MET A 168 -1.58 -12.23 25.90
N GLY A 169 -2.46 -12.95 26.56
CA GLY A 169 -2.20 -13.53 27.89
C GLY A 169 -1.01 -14.48 27.88
N LEU A 170 -0.96 -15.40 26.91
CA LEU A 170 0.16 -16.33 26.75
C LEU A 170 1.48 -15.62 26.43
N MET A 171 1.45 -14.55 25.60
CA MET A 171 2.65 -13.74 25.32
C MET A 171 3.17 -13.08 26.60
N ARG A 172 2.26 -12.51 27.42
CA ARG A 172 2.59 -11.93 28.73
C ARG A 172 3.23 -12.96 29.66
N ASP A 173 2.59 -14.12 29.81
CA ASP A 173 3.04 -15.15 30.73
C ASP A 173 4.44 -15.70 30.33
N VAL A 174 4.72 -15.82 29.04
CA VAL A 174 6.05 -16.20 28.52
C VAL A 174 7.09 -15.12 28.82
N GLU A 175 6.75 -13.82 28.65
CA GLU A 175 7.69 -12.72 28.93
C GLU A 175 7.99 -12.60 30.43
N VAL A 176 6.98 -12.77 31.29
CA VAL A 176 7.15 -12.81 32.75
C VAL A 176 8.03 -14.00 33.17
N ALA A 177 7.78 -15.20 32.62
CA ALA A 177 8.60 -16.39 32.93
C ALA A 177 10.07 -16.21 32.48
N ASN A 178 10.32 -15.53 31.37
CA ASN A 178 11.68 -15.21 30.92
C ASN A 178 12.36 -14.20 31.86
N LEU A 179 11.62 -13.19 32.32
CA LEU A 179 12.12 -12.21 33.28
C LEU A 179 12.50 -12.87 34.61
N GLU A 180 11.66 -13.78 35.13
CA GLU A 180 11.94 -14.52 36.36
C GLU A 180 13.18 -15.42 36.24
N LYS A 181 13.37 -16.08 35.09
CA LYS A 181 14.59 -16.87 34.82
C LYS A 181 15.87 -15.99 34.76
N ILE A 182 15.78 -14.80 34.17
CA ILE A 182 16.93 -13.88 34.12
C ILE A 182 17.24 -13.36 35.52
N SER A 183 16.24 -12.98 36.30
CA SER A 183 16.42 -12.47 37.66
C SER A 183 16.95 -13.54 38.63
N SER A 184 16.58 -14.80 38.47
CA SER A 184 17.10 -15.90 39.29
C SER A 184 18.58 -16.24 39.00
N ASN A 185 19.09 -15.88 37.84
CA ASN A 185 20.48 -16.10 37.45
C ASN A 185 21.43 -14.93 37.81
N ILE A 186 20.89 -13.81 38.31
CA ILE A 186 21.66 -12.64 38.74
C ILE A 186 21.57 -12.54 40.26
N GLU A 187 22.59 -13.01 40.96
CA GLU A 187 22.72 -12.81 42.40
C GLU A 187 22.79 -11.32 42.71
N GLY A 188 21.76 -10.75 43.36
CA GLY A 188 21.72 -9.35 43.76
C GLY A 188 20.73 -8.45 43.04
N SER A 189 19.84 -8.96 42.18
CA SER A 189 18.75 -8.15 41.63
C SER A 189 17.76 -7.79 42.75
N GLU A 190 17.68 -6.45 43.07
CA GLU A 190 16.72 -5.95 44.05
C GLU A 190 15.29 -6.34 43.62
N GLU A 191 14.48 -6.90 44.54
CA GLU A 191 13.06 -7.27 44.33
C GLU A 191 12.26 -6.11 43.68
N LYS A 192 12.69 -4.88 43.93
CA LYS A 192 12.10 -3.65 43.40
C LYS A 192 12.24 -3.52 41.88
N ASN A 193 13.36 -3.95 41.29
CA ASN A 193 13.57 -3.94 39.84
C ASN A 193 12.73 -5.01 39.14
N VAL A 194 12.53 -6.16 39.77
CA VAL A 194 11.67 -7.21 39.24
C VAL A 194 10.19 -6.77 39.26
N ALA A 195 9.75 -6.10 40.31
CA ALA A 195 8.39 -5.58 40.42
C ALA A 195 8.10 -4.49 39.38
N ILE A 196 9.03 -3.54 39.15
CA ILE A 196 8.92 -2.50 38.14
C ILE A 196 8.84 -3.11 36.74
N ASN A 197 9.70 -4.08 36.42
CA ASN A 197 9.70 -4.74 35.13
C ASN A 197 8.42 -5.57 34.91
N ARG A 198 7.88 -6.19 35.96
CA ARG A 198 6.61 -6.94 35.88
C ARG A 198 5.43 -6.00 35.60
N GLN A 199 5.38 -4.84 36.25
CA GLN A 199 4.35 -3.83 35.99
C GLN A 199 4.43 -3.30 34.57
N ALA A 200 5.63 -3.06 34.02
CA ALA A 200 5.82 -2.66 32.62
C ALA A 200 5.35 -3.73 31.63
N ILE A 201 5.56 -5.03 31.94
CA ILE A 201 5.03 -6.13 31.13
C ILE A 201 3.50 -6.17 31.19
N ASP A 202 2.91 -6.03 32.38
CA ASP A 202 1.45 -6.03 32.53
C ASP A 202 0.82 -4.88 31.72
N GLU A 203 1.36 -3.66 31.80
CA GLU A 203 0.93 -2.52 30.99
C GLU A 203 1.08 -2.78 29.47
N LYS A 204 2.17 -3.43 29.05
CA LYS A 204 2.43 -3.77 27.63
C LYS A 204 1.39 -4.73 27.05
N TYR A 205 0.85 -5.64 27.85
CA TYR A 205 -0.14 -6.64 27.44
C TYR A 205 -1.56 -6.32 27.91
N GLU A 206 -1.76 -5.18 28.58
CA GLU A 206 -3.09 -4.70 28.90
C GLU A 206 -3.91 -4.50 27.60
N MET A 207 -5.13 -5.04 27.61
CA MET A 207 -5.99 -4.86 26.45
C MET A 207 -6.44 -3.41 26.34
N PHE A 208 -6.07 -2.81 25.22
CA PHE A 208 -6.55 -1.49 24.88
C PHE A 208 -8.08 -1.50 24.71
N ASP A 209 -8.78 -0.65 25.46
CA ASP A 209 -10.21 -0.44 25.27
C ASP A 209 -10.45 0.33 23.95
N GLU A 210 -10.98 -0.38 22.96
CA GLU A 210 -11.30 0.19 21.64
C GLU A 210 -12.35 1.33 21.72
N ASN A 211 -13.09 1.44 22.83
CA ASN A 211 -14.06 2.51 23.07
C ASN A 211 -13.51 3.65 23.92
N GLY A 212 -12.26 3.53 24.40
CA GLY A 212 -11.60 4.54 25.24
C GLY A 212 -11.20 5.81 24.49
N ASP A 213 -10.63 6.76 25.21
CA ASP A 213 -10.14 8.03 24.64
C ASP A 213 -8.92 7.79 23.75
N TYR A 214 -8.91 8.44 22.58
CA TYR A 214 -7.83 8.43 21.62
C TYR A 214 -7.05 9.76 21.67
N ASP A 215 -5.73 9.69 21.47
CA ASP A 215 -4.86 10.88 21.45
C ASP A 215 -5.10 11.74 20.21
N VAL A 216 -5.44 11.09 19.11
CA VAL A 216 -5.78 11.73 17.83
C VAL A 216 -7.08 11.14 17.31
N THR A 217 -8.06 12.00 17.12
CA THR A 217 -9.33 11.69 16.46
C THR A 217 -9.54 12.63 15.29
N THR A 218 -10.20 12.16 14.26
CA THR A 218 -10.43 12.94 13.04
C THR A 218 -11.90 13.25 12.85
N THR A 219 -12.18 14.43 12.33
CA THR A 219 -13.55 14.85 11.97
C THR A 219 -13.88 14.41 10.55
N MET A 220 -15.18 14.43 10.19
CA MET A 220 -15.62 14.16 8.81
C MET A 220 -14.96 15.10 7.79
N LYS A 221 -14.72 16.37 8.19
CA LYS A 221 -14.03 17.35 7.33
C LYS A 221 -12.59 16.94 7.04
N ASP A 222 -11.87 16.50 8.06
CA ASP A 222 -10.47 16.06 7.91
C ASP A 222 -10.34 14.88 6.95
N MET A 223 -11.28 13.93 7.03
CA MET A 223 -11.31 12.76 6.14
C MET A 223 -11.60 13.14 4.68
N ILE A 224 -12.56 14.07 4.45
CA ILE A 224 -12.86 14.58 3.11
C ILE A 224 -11.65 15.32 2.54
N TYR A 225 -11.03 16.20 3.33
CA TYR A 225 -9.82 16.90 2.92
C TYR A 225 -8.66 15.94 2.67
N HIS A 226 -8.54 14.88 3.47
CA HIS A 226 -7.53 13.84 3.20
C HIS A 226 -7.75 13.19 1.83
N GLY A 227 -8.97 12.84 1.47
CA GLY A 227 -9.31 12.34 0.13
C GLY A 227 -8.93 13.33 -0.98
N ILE A 228 -9.25 14.61 -0.81
CA ILE A 228 -8.90 15.66 -1.79
C ILE A 228 -7.37 15.85 -1.92
N TYR A 229 -6.66 15.90 -0.80
CA TYR A 229 -5.20 16.07 -0.81
C TYR A 229 -4.46 14.82 -1.29
N SER A 230 -5.08 13.66 -1.24
CA SER A 230 -4.50 12.39 -1.74
C SER A 230 -4.64 12.21 -3.26
N ILE A 231 -5.38 13.10 -3.96
CA ILE A 231 -5.57 12.99 -5.41
C ILE A 231 -4.22 13.03 -6.13
N ASN A 232 -4.03 12.08 -7.05
CA ASN A 232 -2.90 12.09 -7.96
C ASN A 232 -3.10 13.21 -9.01
N ILE A 233 -2.21 14.21 -9.00
CA ILE A 233 -2.27 15.35 -9.93
C ILE A 233 -2.25 14.92 -11.40
N PHE A 234 -1.57 13.82 -11.73
CA PHE A 234 -1.53 13.31 -13.11
C PHE A 234 -2.89 12.79 -13.55
N SER A 235 -3.60 12.04 -12.71
CA SER A 235 -4.98 11.59 -12.99
C SER A 235 -5.91 12.78 -13.19
N PHE A 236 -5.75 13.84 -12.39
CA PHE A 236 -6.53 15.07 -12.53
C PHE A 236 -6.24 15.79 -13.86
N ILE A 237 -4.97 15.92 -14.24
CA ILE A 237 -4.57 16.53 -15.54
C ILE A 237 -5.12 15.69 -16.70
N ILE A 238 -4.99 14.36 -16.64
CA ILE A 238 -5.54 13.46 -17.67
C ILE A 238 -7.06 13.66 -17.81
N SER A 239 -7.78 13.83 -16.70
CA SER A 239 -9.22 14.10 -16.71
C SER A 239 -9.55 15.41 -17.45
N ILE A 240 -8.78 16.48 -17.19
CA ILE A 240 -8.97 17.77 -17.87
C ILE A 240 -8.65 17.65 -19.37
N VAL A 241 -7.55 16.98 -19.72
CA VAL A 241 -7.17 16.76 -21.12
C VAL A 241 -8.23 15.96 -21.87
N ALA A 242 -8.73 14.88 -21.25
CA ALA A 242 -9.82 14.06 -21.82
C ALA A 242 -11.09 14.91 -22.05
N LEU A 243 -11.44 15.79 -21.12
CA LEU A 243 -12.57 16.71 -21.26
C LEU A 243 -12.37 17.69 -22.41
N VAL A 244 -11.19 18.28 -22.54
CA VAL A 244 -10.87 19.21 -23.64
C VAL A 244 -10.93 18.50 -25.01
N ILE A 245 -10.37 17.29 -25.11
CA ILE A 245 -10.42 16.47 -26.32
C ILE A 245 -11.87 16.10 -26.67
N SER A 246 -12.68 15.73 -25.68
CA SER A 246 -14.09 15.40 -25.86
C SER A 246 -14.89 16.59 -26.42
N VAL A 247 -14.73 17.78 -25.82
CA VAL A 247 -15.39 19.00 -26.29
C VAL A 247 -14.92 19.37 -27.72
N GLY A 248 -13.62 19.21 -27.98
CA GLY A 248 -13.05 19.41 -29.32
C GLY A 248 -13.62 18.43 -30.36
N GLY A 249 -13.72 17.15 -29.99
CA GLY A 249 -14.29 16.11 -30.84
C GLY A 249 -15.76 16.35 -31.17
N ILE A 250 -16.56 16.79 -30.20
CA ILE A 250 -17.97 17.18 -30.43
C ILE A 250 -18.07 18.36 -31.41
N ARG A 251 -17.27 19.39 -31.20
CA ARG A 251 -17.23 20.56 -32.13
C ARG A 251 -16.84 20.14 -33.54
N PHE A 252 -15.80 19.30 -33.67
CA PHE A 252 -15.36 18.81 -34.98
C PHE A 252 -16.45 17.98 -35.67
N ALA A 253 -17.15 17.11 -34.93
CA ALA A 253 -18.25 16.32 -35.44
C ALA A 253 -19.43 17.16 -35.95
N ILE A 254 -19.79 18.22 -35.21
CA ILE A 254 -20.86 19.16 -35.61
C ILE A 254 -20.43 19.97 -36.86
N SER A 255 -19.16 20.38 -36.93
CA SER A 255 -18.65 21.23 -38.04
C SER A 255 -18.56 20.48 -39.36
N ASN A 256 -18.24 19.17 -39.36
CA ASN A 256 -17.96 18.41 -40.58
C ASN A 256 -19.15 17.61 -41.14
N GLY A 257 -20.36 17.79 -40.62
CA GLY A 257 -21.63 17.43 -41.27
C GLY A 257 -21.93 15.96 -41.52
N GLY A 258 -21.14 15.03 -41.00
CA GLY A 258 -21.40 13.58 -41.07
C GLY A 258 -22.31 13.13 -39.92
N PHE A 259 -23.64 13.09 -40.11
CA PHE A 259 -24.61 12.76 -39.05
C PHE A 259 -24.39 11.39 -38.42
N GLY A 260 -23.81 10.40 -39.13
CA GLY A 260 -23.54 9.06 -38.64
C GLY A 260 -22.21 8.90 -37.88
N SER A 261 -21.10 9.19 -38.55
CA SER A 261 -19.75 9.05 -37.96
C SER A 261 -19.45 10.11 -36.89
N GLY A 262 -20.02 11.33 -37.08
CA GLY A 262 -19.89 12.41 -36.10
C GLY A 262 -20.63 12.13 -34.78
N LEU A 263 -21.80 11.49 -34.82
CA LEU A 263 -22.51 11.07 -33.61
C LEU A 263 -21.74 10.00 -32.86
N LEU A 264 -21.21 8.98 -33.53
CA LEU A 264 -20.50 7.88 -32.90
C LEU A 264 -19.21 8.35 -32.19
N THR A 265 -18.41 9.19 -32.84
CA THR A 265 -17.22 9.79 -32.24
C THR A 265 -17.54 10.72 -31.08
N SER A 266 -18.66 11.46 -31.14
CA SER A 266 -19.13 12.28 -30.02
C SER A 266 -19.57 11.43 -28.83
N PHE A 267 -20.33 10.36 -29.05
CA PHE A 267 -20.71 9.43 -27.99
C PHE A 267 -19.50 8.77 -27.33
N MET A 268 -18.53 8.30 -28.10
CA MET A 268 -17.30 7.70 -27.59
C MET A 268 -16.48 8.69 -26.75
N SER A 269 -16.32 9.93 -27.20
CA SER A 269 -15.58 10.94 -26.46
C SER A 269 -16.29 11.36 -25.17
N ILE A 270 -17.62 11.46 -25.17
CA ILE A 270 -18.42 11.68 -23.95
C ILE A 270 -18.28 10.50 -22.99
N ALA A 271 -18.40 9.27 -23.48
CA ALA A 271 -18.28 8.07 -22.65
C ALA A 271 -16.90 8.00 -21.97
N VAL A 272 -15.81 8.23 -22.72
CA VAL A 272 -14.45 8.28 -22.15
C VAL A 272 -14.35 9.38 -21.08
N THR A 273 -14.87 10.57 -21.34
CA THR A 273 -14.83 11.67 -20.36
C THR A 273 -15.60 11.32 -19.08
N VAL A 274 -16.78 10.75 -19.21
CA VAL A 274 -17.60 10.31 -18.06
C VAL A 274 -16.86 9.27 -17.24
N VAL A 275 -16.25 8.25 -17.86
CA VAL A 275 -15.46 7.23 -17.17
C VAL A 275 -14.29 7.85 -16.43
N VAL A 276 -13.55 8.77 -17.03
CA VAL A 276 -12.41 9.44 -16.40
C VAL A 276 -12.87 10.33 -15.23
N CYS A 277 -13.97 11.07 -15.38
CA CYS A 277 -14.54 11.88 -14.29
C CYS A 277 -15.00 11.00 -13.12
N ILE A 278 -15.70 9.89 -13.41
CA ILE A 278 -16.13 8.93 -12.38
C ILE A 278 -14.91 8.33 -11.66
N SER A 279 -13.88 7.94 -12.41
CA SER A 279 -12.63 7.39 -11.83
C SER A 279 -11.95 8.39 -10.89
N THR A 280 -11.86 9.66 -11.29
CA THR A 280 -11.26 10.71 -10.45
C THR A 280 -12.10 10.98 -9.19
N PHE A 281 -13.42 11.10 -9.36
CA PHE A 281 -14.34 11.23 -8.22
C PHE A 281 -14.25 10.04 -7.28
N TRP A 282 -14.19 8.82 -7.83
CA TRP A 282 -14.04 7.59 -7.05
C TRP A 282 -12.77 7.58 -6.22
N SER A 283 -11.65 8.10 -6.73
CA SER A 283 -10.40 8.22 -5.97
C SER A 283 -10.56 9.07 -4.70
N ILE A 284 -11.34 10.16 -4.77
CA ILE A 284 -11.64 11.00 -3.60
C ILE A 284 -12.50 10.24 -2.59
N VAL A 285 -13.57 9.61 -3.09
CA VAL A 285 -14.50 8.84 -2.26
C VAL A 285 -13.78 7.65 -1.60
N GLN A 286 -12.92 6.97 -2.34
CA GLN A 286 -12.12 5.86 -1.82
C GLN A 286 -11.19 6.31 -0.68
N GLY A 287 -10.50 7.45 -0.83
CA GLY A 287 -9.67 8.01 0.23
C GLY A 287 -10.47 8.35 1.50
N PHE A 288 -11.65 8.96 1.34
CA PHE A 288 -12.56 9.23 2.45
C PHE A 288 -13.05 7.95 3.14
N LEU A 289 -13.51 6.95 2.36
CA LEU A 289 -14.04 5.70 2.90
C LEU A 289 -12.96 4.86 3.58
N LYS A 290 -11.73 4.87 3.04
CA LYS A 290 -10.58 4.16 3.60
C LYS A 290 -10.25 4.65 5.00
N TYR A 291 -10.18 5.97 5.20
CA TYR A 291 -9.80 6.57 6.49
C TYR A 291 -11.00 7.04 7.33
N TYR A 292 -12.17 6.50 7.06
CA TYR A 292 -13.37 6.81 7.84
C TYR A 292 -13.19 6.44 9.32
N GLY A 293 -13.50 7.38 10.22
CA GLY A 293 -13.36 7.18 11.66
C GLY A 293 -11.93 6.95 12.12
N PHE A 294 -10.94 7.53 11.40
CA PHE A 294 -9.51 7.39 11.73
C PHE A 294 -9.21 7.93 13.11
N ARG A 295 -8.57 7.11 13.93
CA ARG A 295 -8.17 7.44 15.29
C ARG A 295 -6.92 6.66 15.67
N VAL A 296 -6.05 7.32 16.44
CA VAL A 296 -4.76 6.80 16.86
C VAL A 296 -4.56 7.07 18.35
N LYS A 297 -3.97 6.10 19.04
CA LYS A 297 -3.56 6.22 20.44
C LYS A 297 -2.19 5.61 20.67
N ARG A 298 -1.39 6.27 21.48
CA ARG A 298 -0.18 5.68 22.06
C ARG A 298 -0.51 5.09 23.42
N HIS A 299 -0.15 3.83 23.63
CA HIS A 299 -0.22 3.19 24.93
C HIS A 299 1.07 2.38 25.14
N GLY A 300 1.90 2.85 26.06
CA GLY A 300 3.21 2.28 26.33
C GLY A 300 4.12 2.29 25.10
N ASP A 301 4.61 1.13 24.71
CA ASP A 301 5.48 0.89 23.56
C ASP A 301 4.72 0.58 22.26
N LYS A 302 3.37 0.71 22.25
CA LYS A 302 2.52 0.38 21.11
C LYS A 302 1.67 1.55 20.65
N ILE A 303 1.44 1.61 19.36
CA ILE A 303 0.51 2.54 18.72
C ILE A 303 -0.69 1.74 18.23
N TYR A 304 -1.89 2.15 18.65
CA TYR A 304 -3.16 1.56 18.25
C TYR A 304 -3.81 2.47 17.23
N MET A 305 -4.19 1.89 16.09
CA MET A 305 -4.83 2.61 14.99
C MET A 305 -6.12 1.92 14.62
N GLN A 306 -7.17 2.71 14.42
CA GLN A 306 -8.45 2.22 13.96
C GLN A 306 -9.01 3.14 12.87
N TYR A 307 -9.48 2.55 11.76
CA TYR A 307 -10.10 3.28 10.66
C TYR A 307 -10.85 2.35 9.70
N GLY A 308 -11.63 2.96 8.81
CA GLY A 308 -12.25 2.31 7.66
C GLY A 308 -13.77 2.17 7.75
N PHE A 309 -14.44 2.42 6.62
CA PHE A 309 -15.88 2.28 6.48
C PHE A 309 -16.26 0.89 5.95
N PHE A 310 -15.80 0.54 4.75
CA PHE A 310 -16.08 -0.76 4.14
C PHE A 310 -15.09 -1.85 4.56
N LYS A 311 -13.91 -1.46 4.98
CA LYS A 311 -12.90 -2.35 5.55
C LYS A 311 -12.44 -1.75 6.87
N LYS A 312 -12.98 -2.25 7.98
CA LYS A 312 -12.53 -1.85 9.31
C LYS A 312 -11.22 -2.51 9.63
N ILE A 313 -10.28 -1.70 10.07
CA ILE A 313 -8.91 -2.10 10.34
C ILE A 313 -8.56 -1.63 11.76
N ASN A 314 -8.05 -2.55 12.56
CA ASN A 314 -7.49 -2.28 13.87
C ASN A 314 -6.05 -2.80 13.85
N TYR A 315 -5.10 -1.89 13.72
CA TYR A 315 -3.68 -2.19 13.78
C TYR A 315 -3.09 -1.83 15.14
N THR A 316 -2.18 -2.69 15.59
CA THR A 316 -1.31 -2.43 16.72
C THR A 316 0.11 -2.43 16.21
N ILE A 317 0.85 -1.37 16.43
CA ILE A 317 2.21 -1.18 15.90
C ILE A 317 3.17 -1.01 17.07
N PRO A 318 4.06 -1.97 17.33
CA PRO A 318 5.15 -1.80 18.28
C PRO A 318 6.12 -0.72 17.76
N VAL A 319 6.52 0.23 18.60
CA VAL A 319 7.35 1.36 18.21
C VAL A 319 8.75 0.93 17.81
N ASP A 320 9.30 -0.09 18.44
CA ASP A 320 10.60 -0.69 18.10
C ASP A 320 10.66 -1.27 16.68
N LYS A 321 9.49 -1.55 16.08
CA LYS A 321 9.36 -2.05 14.70
C LYS A 321 9.27 -0.95 13.65
N ILE A 322 9.14 0.30 14.06
CA ILE A 322 9.12 1.44 13.13
C ILE A 322 10.56 1.74 12.70
N ASN A 323 10.83 1.59 11.42
CA ASN A 323 12.17 1.80 10.86
C ASN A 323 12.34 3.16 10.21
N SER A 324 11.25 3.78 9.78
CA SER A 324 11.27 5.05 9.09
C SER A 324 9.95 5.79 9.23
N VAL A 325 10.01 7.10 9.27
CA VAL A 325 8.85 7.98 9.30
C VAL A 325 8.88 8.87 8.07
N PHE A 326 7.75 8.97 7.38
CA PHE A 326 7.58 9.85 6.22
C PHE A 326 6.63 10.97 6.54
N ILE A 327 7.00 12.19 6.17
CA ILE A 327 6.04 13.30 6.05
C ILE A 327 5.84 13.56 4.57
N LYS A 328 4.64 13.26 4.08
CA LYS A 328 4.28 13.37 2.66
C LYS A 328 3.42 14.60 2.39
N GLN A 329 3.68 15.23 1.27
CA GLN A 329 2.85 16.26 0.67
C GLN A 329 2.57 15.88 -0.78
N SER A 330 1.34 15.66 -1.15
CA SER A 330 0.93 15.63 -2.56
C SER A 330 1.11 17.02 -3.18
N ALA A 331 0.94 17.13 -4.49
CA ALA A 331 0.99 18.44 -5.17
C ALA A 331 -0.05 19.41 -4.61
N ILE A 332 -1.28 18.95 -4.40
CA ILE A 332 -2.38 19.75 -3.86
C ILE A 332 -2.10 20.10 -2.39
N ALA A 333 -1.71 19.12 -1.59
CA ALA A 333 -1.37 19.32 -0.18
C ALA A 333 -0.23 20.33 0.00
N ARG A 334 0.77 20.32 -0.89
CA ARG A 334 1.88 21.28 -0.88
C ARG A 334 1.41 22.71 -1.13
N PHE A 335 0.48 22.92 -2.04
CA PHE A 335 -0.11 24.23 -2.29
C PHE A 335 -0.82 24.79 -1.04
N TYR A 336 -1.56 23.91 -0.33
CA TYR A 336 -2.27 24.28 0.91
C TYR A 336 -1.44 24.11 2.18
N LYS A 337 -0.13 23.80 2.07
CA LYS A 337 0.78 23.57 3.21
C LYS A 337 0.27 22.51 4.19
N LYS A 338 -0.34 21.45 3.66
CA LYS A 338 -0.82 20.28 4.43
C LYS A 338 0.18 19.14 4.37
N TYR A 339 0.24 18.35 5.44
CA TYR A 339 1.20 17.26 5.62
C TYR A 339 0.47 16.03 6.13
N CYS A 340 0.87 14.86 5.66
CA CYS A 340 0.42 13.55 6.10
C CYS A 340 1.64 12.79 6.63
N VAL A 341 1.47 11.97 7.65
CA VAL A 341 2.55 11.16 8.21
C VAL A 341 2.28 9.70 7.94
N ASP A 342 3.25 9.04 7.32
CA ASP A 342 3.28 7.61 7.11
C ASP A 342 4.49 7.01 7.84
N ILE A 343 4.45 5.72 8.10
CA ILE A 343 5.55 4.98 8.73
C ILE A 343 5.90 3.73 7.93
N VAL A 344 7.14 3.30 8.02
CA VAL A 344 7.57 1.97 7.58
C VAL A 344 7.76 1.09 8.80
N ASN A 345 7.06 -0.02 8.81
CA ASN A 345 7.11 -1.00 9.88
C ASN A 345 7.43 -2.38 9.32
N ILE A 346 8.09 -3.23 10.11
CA ILE A 346 8.30 -4.64 9.79
C ILE A 346 7.02 -5.41 10.12
N GLY A 347 6.49 -6.22 9.16
CA GLY A 347 5.39 -7.15 9.43
C GLY A 347 3.99 -6.61 9.17
N MET A 348 3.83 -5.45 8.49
CA MET A 348 2.52 -4.95 8.04
C MET A 348 2.15 -5.43 6.62
N GLY A 349 3.06 -6.09 5.91
CA GLY A 349 2.88 -6.49 4.50
C GLY A 349 1.87 -7.63 4.31
N ASP A 350 0.86 -7.39 3.49
CA ASP A 350 0.03 -8.44 2.89
C ASP A 350 0.40 -8.51 1.41
N GLU A 351 0.61 -9.71 0.86
CA GLU A 351 1.02 -9.94 -0.55
C GLU A 351 0.15 -9.23 -1.59
N ASN A 352 -1.05 -8.75 -1.21
CA ASN A 352 -2.05 -8.15 -2.10
C ASN A 352 -2.60 -6.79 -1.63
N ALA A 353 -2.03 -6.17 -0.60
CA ALA A 353 -2.48 -4.87 -0.11
C ALA A 353 -1.34 -3.86 -0.19
N GLU A 354 -1.58 -2.73 -0.82
CA GLU A 354 -0.83 -1.51 -0.54
C GLU A 354 -0.89 -1.31 0.97
N GLU A 355 0.25 -1.40 1.63
CA GLU A 355 0.35 -1.25 3.08
C GLU A 355 -0.24 0.08 3.50
N ASP A 356 -1.21 0.04 4.41
CA ASP A 356 -1.74 1.24 5.04
C ASP A 356 -0.75 1.72 6.10
N THR A 357 0.18 2.54 5.66
CA THR A 357 1.25 3.08 6.49
C THR A 357 0.91 4.43 7.10
N CYS A 358 -0.28 4.98 6.84
CA CYS A 358 -0.69 6.30 7.31
C CYS A 358 -0.88 6.32 8.83
N LEU A 359 0.02 7.03 9.51
CA LEU A 359 -0.03 7.25 10.96
C LEU A 359 -0.87 8.48 11.32
N LEU A 360 -0.80 9.55 10.53
CA LEU A 360 -1.59 10.78 10.70
C LEU A 360 -2.08 11.26 9.34
N ILE A 361 -3.38 11.52 9.22
CA ILE A 361 -3.98 12.08 8.01
C ILE A 361 -3.56 13.55 7.80
N TYR A 362 -3.84 14.10 6.61
CA TYR A 362 -3.44 15.45 6.25
C TYR A 362 -3.90 16.51 7.27
N GLY A 363 -2.94 17.26 7.81
CA GLY A 363 -3.12 18.36 8.74
C GLY A 363 -2.12 19.48 8.50
N ASP A 364 -2.27 20.58 9.23
CA ASP A 364 -1.29 21.68 9.25
C ASP A 364 0.01 21.24 9.92
N ALA A 365 1.12 21.89 9.60
CA ALA A 365 2.43 21.60 10.19
C ALA A 365 2.41 21.60 11.73
N PHE A 366 1.71 22.55 12.34
CA PHE A 366 1.57 22.64 13.79
C PHE A 366 0.82 21.44 14.38
N THR A 367 -0.33 21.09 13.78
CA THR A 367 -1.15 19.93 14.20
C THR A 367 -0.36 18.63 14.07
N ILE A 368 0.32 18.42 12.93
CA ILE A 368 1.15 17.23 12.71
C ILE A 368 2.27 17.15 13.74
N GLN A 369 3.00 18.25 13.96
CA GLN A 369 4.10 18.26 14.94
C GLN A 369 3.61 17.99 16.37
N ASN A 370 2.47 18.54 16.75
CA ASN A 370 1.89 18.31 18.07
C ASN A 370 1.41 16.87 18.25
N ASN A 371 0.77 16.30 17.23
CA ASN A 371 0.31 14.92 17.25
C ASN A 371 1.49 13.94 17.23
N MET A 372 2.54 14.22 16.44
CA MET A 372 3.77 13.42 16.45
C MET A 372 4.42 13.37 17.83
N LYS A 373 4.51 14.49 18.53
CA LYS A 373 5.04 14.52 19.92
C LYS A 373 4.25 13.64 20.89
N LYS A 374 2.94 13.46 20.66
CA LYS A 374 2.09 12.59 21.48
C LYS A 374 2.23 11.11 21.10
N ILE A 375 2.22 10.82 19.80
CA ILE A 375 2.16 9.45 19.30
C ILE A 375 3.54 8.82 19.16
N LEU A 376 4.54 9.58 18.71
CA LEU A 376 5.88 9.08 18.39
C LEU A 376 6.98 10.09 18.81
N PRO A 377 7.13 10.35 20.12
CA PRO A 377 8.11 11.30 20.64
C PRO A 377 9.56 10.91 20.34
N GLU A 378 9.84 9.64 20.06
CA GLU A 378 11.16 9.11 19.72
C GLU A 378 11.69 9.68 18.40
N PHE A 379 10.81 10.02 17.46
CA PHE A 379 11.17 10.66 16.19
C PHE A 379 11.10 12.20 16.34
N THR A 380 12.14 12.78 16.92
CA THR A 380 12.27 14.24 17.03
C THR A 380 12.69 14.83 15.69
N MET A 381 11.97 15.85 15.24
CA MET A 381 12.28 16.59 14.02
C MET A 381 13.26 17.74 14.36
N GLU A 382 14.53 17.43 14.64
CA GLU A 382 15.54 18.41 15.08
C GLU A 382 15.68 19.60 14.12
N SER A 383 15.81 19.32 12.82
CA SER A 383 15.93 20.34 11.78
C SER A 383 14.59 20.80 11.19
N GLY A 384 13.47 20.34 11.75
CA GLY A 384 12.14 20.59 11.20
C GLY A 384 12.04 20.14 9.74
N LEU A 385 11.54 21.01 8.87
CA LEU A 385 11.41 20.74 7.42
C LEU A 385 12.58 21.30 6.59
N ASN A 386 13.65 21.83 7.22
CA ASN A 386 14.82 22.32 6.52
C ASN A 386 15.71 21.16 6.04
N TYR A 387 16.37 21.33 4.90
CA TYR A 387 17.26 20.32 4.33
C TYR A 387 18.37 20.96 3.48
N GLU A 388 19.48 20.23 3.32
CA GLU A 388 20.56 20.62 2.42
C GLU A 388 20.23 20.17 0.99
N PRO A 389 20.08 21.11 0.02
CA PRO A 389 19.73 20.76 -1.35
C PRO A 389 20.91 20.09 -2.07
N GLN A 390 20.60 19.39 -3.18
CA GLN A 390 21.63 18.72 -3.98
C GLN A 390 22.68 19.70 -4.53
N PRO A 391 23.92 19.25 -4.72
CA PRO A 391 24.96 20.06 -5.36
C PRO A 391 24.54 20.49 -6.77
N LYS A 392 24.65 21.78 -7.11
CA LYS A 392 24.26 22.28 -8.45
C LYS A 392 24.96 21.56 -9.60
N LYS A 393 26.15 21.05 -9.38
CA LYS A 393 26.96 20.34 -10.39
C LYS A 393 26.32 19.01 -10.84
N CYS A 394 25.45 18.39 -10.04
CA CYS A 394 24.80 17.13 -10.42
C CYS A 394 23.77 17.28 -11.55
N ILE A 395 23.45 18.52 -11.96
CA ILE A 395 22.57 18.79 -13.10
C ILE A 395 23.07 18.11 -14.38
N TRP A 396 24.38 18.10 -14.60
CA TRP A 396 24.99 17.47 -15.76
C TRP A 396 24.70 15.96 -15.82
N LYS A 397 24.77 15.26 -14.68
CA LYS A 397 24.45 13.84 -14.60
C LYS A 397 22.99 13.60 -14.88
N LYS A 398 22.09 14.40 -14.27
CA LYS A 398 20.64 14.26 -14.48
C LYS A 398 20.22 14.54 -15.93
N ILE A 399 20.82 15.53 -16.59
CA ILE A 399 20.46 15.93 -17.97
C ILE A 399 21.16 15.05 -19.01
N SER A 400 22.39 14.57 -18.77
CA SER A 400 23.19 13.85 -19.75
C SER A 400 22.47 12.66 -20.39
N TYR A 401 21.76 11.86 -19.59
CA TYR A 401 21.03 10.70 -20.11
C TYR A 401 19.89 11.12 -21.08
N VAL A 402 19.15 12.16 -20.73
CA VAL A 402 18.02 12.63 -21.54
C VAL A 402 18.49 13.34 -22.82
N VAL A 403 19.58 14.08 -22.72
CA VAL A 403 20.25 14.68 -23.90
C VAL A 403 20.71 13.57 -24.84
N PHE A 404 21.36 12.54 -24.32
CA PHE A 404 21.80 11.42 -25.13
C PHE A 404 20.62 10.68 -25.79
N LEU A 405 19.54 10.41 -25.03
CA LEU A 405 18.33 9.80 -25.56
C LEU A 405 17.67 10.68 -26.65
N SER A 406 17.57 11.98 -26.43
CA SER A 406 16.98 12.91 -27.40
C SER A 406 17.83 13.00 -28.67
N LEU A 407 19.16 12.96 -28.56
CA LEU A 407 20.06 12.87 -29.71
C LEU A 407 19.83 11.58 -30.51
N ALA A 408 19.68 10.44 -29.84
CA ALA A 408 19.34 9.19 -30.50
C ALA A 408 18.00 9.26 -31.25
N ILE A 409 16.97 9.84 -30.64
CA ILE A 409 15.67 10.06 -31.29
C ILE A 409 15.82 11.00 -32.48
N MET A 410 16.62 12.09 -32.38
CA MET A 410 16.88 12.99 -33.48
C MET A 410 17.58 12.31 -34.67
N ILE A 411 18.53 11.42 -34.41
CA ILE A 411 19.19 10.61 -35.46
C ILE A 411 18.14 9.77 -36.19
N VAL A 412 17.24 9.09 -35.46
CA VAL A 412 16.14 8.34 -36.06
C VAL A 412 15.22 9.24 -36.89
N ALA A 413 14.92 10.44 -36.39
CA ALA A 413 14.12 11.42 -37.14
C ALA A 413 14.78 11.85 -38.45
N VAL A 414 16.10 12.06 -38.47
CA VAL A 414 16.86 12.39 -39.68
C VAL A 414 16.80 11.22 -40.69
N ILE A 415 16.94 10.00 -40.25
CA ILE A 415 16.80 8.82 -41.11
C ILE A 415 15.38 8.73 -41.66
N ALA A 416 14.35 8.89 -40.78
CA ALA A 416 12.95 8.86 -41.17
C ALA A 416 12.58 9.94 -42.21
N TYR A 417 13.29 11.06 -42.25
CA TYR A 417 13.04 12.12 -43.20
C TYR A 417 13.18 11.66 -44.67
N TYR A 418 14.10 10.72 -44.95
CA TYR A 418 14.28 10.16 -46.30
C TYR A 418 13.14 9.23 -46.72
N PHE A 419 12.39 8.68 -45.76
CA PHE A 419 11.27 7.77 -46.05
C PHE A 419 9.93 8.47 -45.95
N ASN A 420 9.71 9.30 -44.91
CA ASN A 420 8.45 10.01 -44.70
C ASN A 420 8.64 11.28 -43.86
N LYS A 421 8.40 12.44 -44.50
CA LYS A 421 8.56 13.76 -43.85
C LYS A 421 7.65 13.95 -42.64
N THR A 422 6.42 13.38 -42.65
CA THR A 422 5.47 13.51 -41.57
C THR A 422 5.97 12.74 -40.33
N VAL A 423 6.47 11.52 -40.54
CA VAL A 423 7.05 10.70 -39.46
C VAL A 423 8.27 11.39 -38.83
N SER A 424 9.13 11.98 -39.68
CA SER A 424 10.28 12.74 -39.20
C SER A 424 9.86 13.97 -38.36
N ALA A 425 8.86 14.73 -38.79
CA ALA A 425 8.38 15.89 -38.05
C ALA A 425 7.79 15.47 -36.67
N VAL A 426 7.05 14.37 -36.62
CA VAL A 426 6.50 13.84 -35.37
C VAL A 426 7.60 13.37 -34.42
N THR A 427 8.60 12.63 -34.91
CA THR A 427 9.73 12.16 -34.08
C THR A 427 10.60 13.31 -33.59
N MET A 428 10.84 14.36 -34.37
CA MET A 428 11.49 15.58 -33.90
C MET A 428 10.68 16.31 -32.84
N GLY A 429 9.35 16.38 -32.99
CA GLY A 429 8.44 16.94 -32.00
C GLY A 429 8.50 16.20 -30.68
N ILE A 430 8.55 14.87 -30.72
CA ILE A 430 8.69 14.03 -29.52
C ILE A 430 10.03 14.30 -28.82
N ALA A 431 11.15 14.36 -29.54
CA ALA A 431 12.45 14.68 -28.96
C ALA A 431 12.46 16.06 -28.27
N GLY A 432 11.89 17.08 -28.92
CA GLY A 432 11.76 18.41 -28.33
C GLY A 432 10.89 18.43 -27.09
N LEU A 433 9.78 17.72 -27.09
CA LEU A 433 8.86 17.61 -25.96
C LEU A 433 9.51 16.91 -24.76
N VAL A 434 10.26 15.83 -25.00
CA VAL A 434 11.04 15.13 -23.96
C VAL A 434 12.02 16.09 -23.29
N LEU A 435 12.78 16.87 -24.05
CA LEU A 435 13.70 17.88 -23.50
C LEU A 435 12.97 18.98 -22.73
N ALA A 436 11.86 19.49 -23.30
CA ALA A 436 11.07 20.55 -22.70
C ALA A 436 10.46 20.16 -21.34
N ILE A 437 10.14 18.89 -21.13
CA ILE A 437 9.62 18.37 -19.85
C ILE A 437 10.75 18.05 -18.88
N TYR A 438 11.81 17.40 -19.37
CA TYR A 438 12.82 16.81 -18.49
C TYR A 438 13.84 17.81 -17.96
N ILE A 439 14.20 18.83 -18.74
CA ILE A 439 15.16 19.84 -18.29
C ILE A 439 14.62 20.66 -17.11
N PRO A 440 13.40 21.24 -17.16
CA PRO A 440 12.81 21.90 -16.00
C PRO A 440 12.67 20.97 -14.79
N ARG A 441 12.26 19.71 -15.03
CA ARG A 441 12.19 18.69 -13.97
C ARG A 441 13.54 18.49 -13.28
N ALA A 442 14.64 18.35 -14.03
CA ALA A 442 15.98 18.18 -13.48
C ALA A 442 16.43 19.40 -12.65
N ILE A 443 16.14 20.63 -13.13
CA ILE A 443 16.47 21.88 -12.43
C ILE A 443 15.69 21.99 -11.11
N ILE A 444 14.39 21.68 -11.12
CA ILE A 444 13.55 21.74 -9.94
C ILE A 444 14.00 20.67 -8.92
N SER A 445 14.30 19.45 -9.36
CA SER A 445 14.76 18.33 -8.52
C SER A 445 16.00 18.71 -7.69
N ILE A 446 16.97 19.42 -8.28
CA ILE A 446 18.18 19.86 -7.55
C ILE A 446 17.86 20.77 -6.36
N LYS A 447 16.81 21.59 -6.47
CA LYS A 447 16.39 22.50 -5.42
C LYS A 447 15.43 21.89 -4.42
N SER A 448 14.61 20.91 -4.88
CA SER A 448 13.53 20.31 -4.07
C SER A 448 13.93 19.04 -3.34
N GLU A 449 15.02 18.40 -3.75
CA GLU A 449 15.52 17.17 -3.15
C GLU A 449 16.86 17.43 -2.42
N GLY A 450 17.12 16.69 -1.39
CA GLY A 450 18.35 16.82 -0.62
C GLY A 450 18.38 15.91 0.59
N ILE A 451 19.44 16.02 1.38
CA ILE A 451 19.62 15.25 2.61
C ILE A 451 20.02 16.17 3.77
N THR A 452 19.78 15.70 4.98
CA THR A 452 20.32 16.34 6.19
C THR A 452 20.74 15.25 7.17
N LEU A 453 21.93 15.39 7.70
CA LEU A 453 22.48 14.48 8.71
C LEU A 453 22.16 15.05 10.09
N GLU A 454 21.11 14.53 10.73
CA GLU A 454 20.76 14.86 12.13
C GLU A 454 21.58 13.99 13.10
N ASN A 455 21.40 14.14 14.41
CA ASN A 455 22.20 13.40 15.39
C ASN A 455 21.96 11.90 15.32
N GLU A 456 20.72 11.46 15.35
CA GLU A 456 20.33 10.04 15.36
C GLU A 456 19.68 9.59 14.05
N HIS A 457 19.27 10.52 13.20
CA HIS A 457 18.50 10.25 12.00
C HIS A 457 19.16 10.80 10.74
N LEU A 458 19.01 10.08 9.65
CA LEU A 458 19.21 10.58 8.30
C LEU A 458 17.87 11.12 7.79
N LYS A 459 17.80 12.40 7.45
CA LYS A 459 16.65 12.97 6.77
C LYS A 459 16.90 13.05 5.28
N VAL A 460 16.02 12.44 4.50
CA VAL A 460 16.03 12.42 3.04
C VAL A 460 14.80 13.16 2.53
N VAL A 461 15.01 14.08 1.60
CA VAL A 461 13.91 14.85 0.99
C VAL A 461 13.88 14.55 -0.50
N THR A 462 12.76 14.02 -0.97
CA THR A 462 12.54 13.65 -2.36
C THR A 462 11.24 14.26 -2.90
N GLY A 463 11.12 14.34 -4.22
CA GLY A 463 9.92 14.76 -4.91
C GLY A 463 9.97 16.18 -5.46
N ILE A 464 9.46 16.32 -6.67
CA ILE A 464 9.50 17.55 -7.45
C ILE A 464 8.19 18.33 -7.35
N ILE A 465 7.07 17.68 -7.62
CA ILE A 465 5.71 18.25 -7.58
C ILE A 465 5.12 18.07 -6.19
N GLY A 466 4.97 16.84 -5.75
CA GLY A 466 4.79 16.49 -4.34
C GLY A 466 6.15 16.51 -3.62
N ARG A 467 6.15 16.33 -2.31
CA ARG A 467 7.38 16.27 -1.50
C ARG A 467 7.24 15.23 -0.41
N THR A 468 8.28 14.44 -0.22
CA THR A 468 8.38 13.46 0.86
C THR A 468 9.63 13.76 1.67
N PHE A 469 9.44 13.91 2.97
CA PHE A 469 10.51 13.99 3.96
C PHE A 469 10.54 12.66 4.68
N GLN A 470 11.65 11.96 4.64
CA GLN A 470 11.83 10.66 5.27
C GLN A 470 12.93 10.73 6.32
N TRP A 471 12.63 10.29 7.54
CA TRP A 471 13.58 10.13 8.62
C TRP A 471 13.87 8.65 8.82
N VAL A 472 15.14 8.29 8.81
CA VAL A 472 15.64 6.93 9.03
C VAL A 472 16.67 6.97 10.15
N GLU A 473 16.50 6.17 11.18
CA GLU A 473 17.52 6.02 12.24
C GLU A 473 18.77 5.34 11.67
N TYR A 474 19.99 5.84 12.00
CA TYR A 474 21.22 5.22 11.53
C TYR A 474 21.34 3.76 11.96
N LYS A 475 20.86 3.40 13.14
CA LYS A 475 20.88 2.02 13.67
C LYS A 475 20.00 1.04 12.89
N LYS A 476 19.02 1.53 12.12
CA LYS A 476 18.11 0.73 11.30
C LYS A 476 18.63 0.51 9.88
N ILE A 477 19.69 1.22 9.49
CA ILE A 477 20.34 1.05 8.18
C ILE A 477 21.20 -0.22 8.23
N GLN A 478 20.93 -1.16 7.33
CA GLN A 478 21.67 -2.43 7.25
C GLN A 478 23.01 -2.26 6.54
N TYR A 479 22.98 -1.60 5.40
CA TYR A 479 24.17 -1.25 4.63
C TYR A 479 23.89 -0.08 3.69
N ILE A 480 24.96 0.51 3.17
CA ILE A 480 24.93 1.60 2.20
C ILE A 480 25.79 1.24 1.00
N GLU A 481 25.26 1.47 -0.18
CA GLU A 481 25.97 1.36 -1.45
C GLU A 481 26.30 2.75 -1.96
N TYR A 482 27.57 2.98 -2.33
CA TYR A 482 28.00 4.21 -2.95
C TYR A 482 28.32 3.96 -4.41
N ASP A 483 27.75 4.76 -5.31
CA ASP A 483 28.07 4.76 -6.73
C ASP A 483 28.70 6.10 -7.13
N GLN A 484 29.89 6.04 -7.69
CA GLN A 484 30.63 7.23 -8.10
C GLN A 484 31.42 6.96 -9.38
N ASN A 485 30.96 7.51 -10.50
CA ASN A 485 31.72 7.44 -11.75
C ASN A 485 32.84 8.51 -11.80
N ILE A 486 33.73 8.41 -12.81
CA ILE A 486 34.88 9.30 -12.98
C ILE A 486 34.46 10.78 -13.03
N ILE A 487 33.35 11.09 -13.67
CA ILE A 487 32.83 12.46 -13.80
C ILE A 487 32.33 12.98 -12.43
N MET A 488 31.61 12.15 -11.69
CA MET A 488 31.11 12.49 -10.35
C MET A 488 32.25 12.74 -9.39
N LYS A 489 33.27 11.87 -9.42
CA LYS A 489 34.51 12.03 -8.63
C LYS A 489 35.21 13.36 -8.92
N ARG A 490 35.35 13.71 -10.20
CA ARG A 490 35.98 14.99 -10.60
C ARG A 490 35.15 16.19 -10.15
N MET A 491 33.81 16.06 -10.09
CA MET A 491 32.90 17.12 -9.67
C MET A 491 32.65 17.14 -8.16
N LYS A 492 33.21 16.19 -7.39
CA LYS A 492 33.11 16.04 -5.92
C LYS A 492 31.67 15.86 -5.43
N PHE A 493 30.93 14.95 -6.05
CA PHE A 493 29.62 14.50 -5.55
C PHE A 493 29.47 12.99 -5.77
N THR A 494 28.62 12.38 -4.94
CA THR A 494 28.37 10.95 -4.93
C THR A 494 26.89 10.63 -4.93
N ASP A 495 26.54 9.46 -5.42
CA ASP A 495 25.26 8.80 -5.33
C ASP A 495 25.33 7.73 -4.25
N ALA A 496 24.24 7.48 -3.56
CA ALA A 496 24.20 6.40 -2.60
C ALA A 496 22.77 5.83 -2.46
N THR A 497 22.73 4.55 -2.16
CA THR A 497 21.49 3.83 -1.83
C THR A 497 21.66 3.23 -0.45
N ILE A 498 20.71 3.49 0.45
CA ILE A 498 20.66 2.84 1.75
C ILE A 498 19.64 1.71 1.73
N HIS A 499 19.96 0.65 2.47
CA HIS A 499 19.12 -0.50 2.65
C HIS A 499 18.67 -0.58 4.10
N ILE A 500 17.36 -0.59 4.31
CA ILE A 500 16.71 -0.71 5.62
C ILE A 500 15.93 -2.01 5.69
N LEU A 501 15.70 -2.51 6.89
CA LEU A 501 14.85 -3.68 7.08
C LEU A 501 13.39 -3.25 6.94
N ALA A 502 12.81 -3.48 5.77
CA ALA A 502 11.43 -3.16 5.44
C ALA A 502 10.85 -4.24 4.52
N SER A 503 9.59 -4.12 4.14
CA SER A 503 8.99 -4.92 3.08
C SER A 503 9.76 -4.73 1.76
N SER A 504 9.65 -5.69 0.83
CA SER A 504 10.46 -5.73 -0.40
C SER A 504 10.42 -4.44 -1.23
N THR A 505 9.30 -3.71 -1.16
CA THR A 505 9.07 -2.48 -1.92
C THR A 505 9.75 -1.24 -1.31
N GLU A 506 9.99 -1.23 -0.01
CA GLU A 506 10.52 -0.07 0.73
C GLU A 506 11.88 -0.33 1.40
N SER A 507 12.50 -1.48 1.09
CA SER A 507 13.80 -1.87 1.66
C SER A 507 14.98 -1.04 1.12
N GLN A 508 14.82 -0.41 -0.05
CA GLN A 508 15.87 0.38 -0.70
C GLN A 508 15.44 1.85 -0.81
N LEU A 509 16.30 2.74 -0.35
CA LEU A 509 16.10 4.17 -0.47
C LEU A 509 17.27 4.80 -1.23
N ASN A 510 17.00 5.26 -2.45
CA ASN A 510 17.95 6.02 -3.24
C ASN A 510 18.10 7.43 -2.66
N LEU A 511 19.28 7.81 -2.29
CA LEU A 511 19.55 9.12 -1.74
C LEU A 511 19.72 10.16 -2.87
N PRO A 512 19.27 11.40 -2.65
CA PRO A 512 19.62 12.51 -3.53
C PRO A 512 21.14 12.68 -3.59
N TYR A 513 21.67 13.13 -4.73
CA TYR A 513 23.10 13.40 -4.87
C TYR A 513 23.61 14.31 -3.75
N MET A 514 24.71 13.93 -3.16
CA MET A 514 25.34 14.63 -2.03
C MET A 514 26.79 14.99 -2.33
N LYS A 515 27.34 15.94 -1.57
CA LYS A 515 28.78 16.22 -1.61
C LYS A 515 29.57 15.04 -1.04
N ASP A 516 30.78 14.79 -1.54
CA ASP A 516 31.63 13.72 -1.03
C ASP A 516 31.86 13.84 0.48
N GLU A 517 32.00 15.06 1.00
CA GLU A 517 32.14 15.33 2.45
C GLU A 517 30.90 14.85 3.24
N SER A 518 29.68 15.09 2.70
CA SER A 518 28.44 14.64 3.33
C SER A 518 28.33 13.11 3.27
N GLY A 519 28.79 12.47 2.19
CA GLY A 519 28.86 11.01 2.06
C GLY A 519 29.80 10.38 3.10
N GLU A 520 30.98 10.95 3.29
CA GLU A 520 31.93 10.48 4.32
C GLU A 520 31.38 10.68 5.75
N LYS A 521 30.72 11.80 6.04
CA LYS A 521 30.05 12.02 7.33
C LYS A 521 28.94 10.99 7.56
N LEU A 522 28.15 10.69 6.52
CA LEU A 522 27.10 9.67 6.59
C LEU A 522 27.70 8.29 6.92
N ARG A 523 28.78 7.93 6.23
CA ARG A 523 29.49 6.66 6.48
C ARG A 523 29.93 6.52 7.94
N ARG A 524 30.58 7.56 8.49
CA ARG A 524 31.02 7.55 9.90
C ARG A 524 29.85 7.40 10.86
N LYS A 525 28.75 8.14 10.65
CA LYS A 525 27.56 8.03 11.49
C LYS A 525 26.90 6.63 11.47
N ILE A 526 26.91 5.96 10.32
CA ILE A 526 26.40 4.57 10.21
C ILE A 526 27.33 3.59 10.92
N LEU A 527 28.67 3.80 10.86
CA LEU A 527 29.67 2.96 11.52
C LEU A 527 29.79 3.25 13.03
N GLY A 528 29.16 4.32 13.52
CA GLY A 528 29.25 4.74 14.92
C GLY A 528 30.59 5.42 15.29
N GLU A 529 31.27 6.03 14.28
CA GLU A 529 32.55 6.76 14.41
C GLU A 529 32.33 8.27 14.59
#